data_00388a6fc72dc432d115a320a8a3f34e
#
_entry.id   00388a6fc72dc432d115a320a8a3f34e
#
_cell.length_a   1.000
_cell.length_b   1.000
_cell.length_c   1.000
_cell.angle_alpha   90.00
_cell.angle_beta   90.00
_cell.angle_gamma   90.00
#
_symmetry.space_group_name_H-M   'P 1'
#
loop_
_entity.id
_entity.type
_entity.pdbx_description
1 polymer ?
#
loop_
_entity_poly.entity_id
_entity_poly.type
_entity_poly.pdbx_seq_one_letter_code
_entity_poly.pdbx_strand_id
1 'polypeptide(L)'
;MSKIRVAIVGVGNCASSLVQGVHFYGNAQGTDFIPGLMHLDLAGYRPSDIEFSAAFDVHAKKVGRDLAEAIYEAPNNTIRFADVPKLGVPVHRGPTHDGIGAYLKDVVPLAPGKAQNVAKILKETKTDVVVSYLPVGSEKATQWYAQQVLEAGCAFVNCVPVFIASRPEWERRFAERGLPIIGDDIKSQVGATIVHRILTDLFRKRGVRLDRTYQLNFGGNTDFLNMLERERLLSKKISKTQAVTSQLGHPMRASDVHVGPSDHVPWLDDRKWCYIRMEGTTFGNVPLQCEVKLEVWDSPNSAGVVIDAVRCAKLALDRGVGGAVLAPSSYFMKSPPQQFTDDEARELVEAFIRGDAEAAAPPERKPRAHEHAPRHTKRSKLA
;
A
#
# COMPACT_ATOMS: atom_id res chain seq x y z
N MET A 1 24.03 -4.81 12.19
CA MET A 1 23.39 -3.50 11.92
C MET A 1 22.46 -3.11 13.06
N SER A 2 22.00 -1.86 13.10
CA SER A 2 21.00 -1.42 14.08
C SER A 2 19.64 -2.04 13.76
N LYS A 3 18.81 -2.26 14.78
CA LYS A 3 17.43 -2.72 14.59
C LYS A 3 16.61 -1.63 13.87
N ILE A 4 15.55 -2.04 13.19
CA ILE A 4 14.55 -1.17 12.57
C ILE A 4 13.34 -1.09 13.50
N ARG A 5 13.14 0.03 14.16
CA ARG A 5 12.02 0.23 15.09
C ARG A 5 10.79 0.70 14.32
N VAL A 6 9.77 -0.14 14.27
CA VAL A 6 8.58 0.05 13.44
C VAL A 6 7.35 0.31 14.29
N ALA A 7 6.65 1.40 14.00
CA ALA A 7 5.31 1.63 14.53
C ALA A 7 4.24 1.32 13.48
N ILE A 8 3.10 0.79 13.93
CA ILE A 8 1.95 0.43 13.09
C ILE A 8 0.77 1.34 13.41
N VAL A 9 0.14 1.89 12.37
CA VAL A 9 -1.12 2.63 12.46
C VAL A 9 -2.21 1.82 11.79
N GLY A 10 -3.18 1.32 12.59
CA GLY A 10 -4.20 0.37 12.16
C GLY A 10 -3.78 -1.09 12.36
N VAL A 11 -4.30 -1.72 13.42
CA VAL A 11 -3.98 -3.11 13.80
C VAL A 11 -5.03 -4.07 13.20
N GLY A 12 -5.18 -4.03 11.87
CA GLY A 12 -6.07 -4.90 11.10
C GLY A 12 -5.38 -6.16 10.57
N ASN A 13 -5.98 -6.80 9.57
CA ASN A 13 -5.45 -8.01 8.92
C ASN A 13 -4.04 -7.82 8.35
N CYS A 14 -3.77 -6.69 7.68
CA CYS A 14 -2.45 -6.40 7.13
C CYS A 14 -1.38 -6.28 8.23
N ALA A 15 -1.71 -5.63 9.35
CA ALA A 15 -0.83 -5.59 10.52
C ALA A 15 -0.60 -6.98 11.12
N SER A 16 -1.66 -7.80 11.22
CA SER A 16 -1.57 -9.18 11.66
C SER A 16 -0.57 -9.97 10.80
N SER A 17 -0.72 -9.92 9.49
CA SER A 17 0.17 -10.63 8.56
C SER A 17 1.60 -10.10 8.60
N LEU A 18 1.80 -8.78 8.76
CA LEU A 18 3.14 -8.19 8.90
C LEU A 18 3.85 -8.68 10.16
N VAL A 19 3.17 -8.63 11.31
CA VAL A 19 3.74 -9.04 12.61
C VAL A 19 4.03 -10.54 12.61
N GLN A 20 3.10 -11.36 12.13
CA GLN A 20 3.31 -12.80 11.94
C GLN A 20 4.49 -13.07 11.01
N GLY A 21 4.59 -12.35 9.87
CA GLY A 21 5.65 -12.54 8.87
C GLY A 21 7.04 -12.20 9.42
N VAL A 22 7.18 -11.11 10.14
CA VAL A 22 8.44 -10.75 10.82
C VAL A 22 8.87 -11.83 11.80
N HIS A 23 7.94 -12.36 12.58
CA HIS A 23 8.22 -13.46 13.50
C HIS A 23 8.58 -14.77 12.76
N PHE A 24 7.79 -15.14 11.74
CA PHE A 24 7.97 -16.37 10.97
C PHE A 24 9.35 -16.43 10.29
N TYR A 25 9.77 -15.33 9.66
CA TYR A 25 11.06 -15.23 8.98
C TYR A 25 12.20 -14.73 9.89
N GLY A 26 11.94 -14.47 11.17
CA GLY A 26 12.93 -13.97 12.12
C GLY A 26 14.15 -14.88 12.29
N ASN A 27 13.96 -16.19 12.15
CA ASN A 27 15.02 -17.19 12.25
C ASN A 27 15.51 -17.72 10.88
N ALA A 28 15.05 -17.15 9.77
CA ALA A 28 15.47 -17.56 8.44
C ALA A 28 16.98 -17.33 8.25
N GLN A 29 17.68 -18.35 7.77
CA GLN A 29 19.12 -18.33 7.54
C GLN A 29 19.45 -18.74 6.11
N GLY A 30 20.65 -18.40 5.69
CA GLY A 30 21.15 -18.77 4.36
C GLY A 30 20.90 -17.71 3.30
N THR A 31 21.09 -18.11 2.05
CA THR A 31 20.92 -17.27 0.85
C THR A 31 19.76 -17.79 -0.03
N ASP A 32 19.00 -18.75 0.47
CA ASP A 32 17.93 -19.39 -0.29
C ASP A 32 16.78 -18.43 -0.61
N PHE A 33 16.05 -18.74 -1.65
CA PHE A 33 14.84 -18.03 -2.01
C PHE A 33 13.80 -18.14 -0.89
N ILE A 34 13.35 -16.98 -0.40
CA ILE A 34 12.30 -16.89 0.60
C ILE A 34 11.02 -16.40 -0.08
N PRO A 35 9.96 -17.21 -0.14
CA PRO A 35 8.70 -16.75 -0.71
C PRO A 35 8.23 -15.47 -0.02
N GLY A 36 7.92 -14.44 -0.81
CA GLY A 36 7.35 -13.22 -0.30
C GLY A 36 8.31 -12.07 -0.05
N LEU A 37 9.59 -12.29 -0.12
CA LEU A 37 10.62 -11.27 0.03
C LEU A 37 11.42 -11.11 -1.26
N MET A 38 11.89 -9.90 -1.56
CA MET A 38 12.86 -9.69 -2.65
C MET A 38 14.19 -10.36 -2.28
N HIS A 39 14.68 -10.08 -1.08
CA HIS A 39 15.92 -10.60 -0.53
C HIS A 39 15.75 -10.94 0.94
N LEU A 40 16.33 -12.05 1.40
CA LEU A 40 16.43 -12.33 2.83
C LEU A 40 17.28 -11.27 3.52
N ASP A 41 18.42 -10.93 2.92
CA ASP A 41 19.31 -9.84 3.33
C ASP A 41 19.18 -8.69 2.31
N LEU A 42 18.64 -7.57 2.72
CA LEU A 42 18.46 -6.38 1.90
C LEU A 42 19.45 -5.32 2.37
N ALA A 43 20.62 -5.28 1.71
CA ALA A 43 21.73 -4.37 2.06
C ALA A 43 22.10 -4.43 3.56
N GLY A 44 22.10 -5.64 4.13
CA GLY A 44 22.42 -5.92 5.53
C GLY A 44 21.23 -5.90 6.48
N TYR A 45 20.02 -5.57 6.03
CA TYR A 45 18.81 -5.67 6.83
C TYR A 45 18.03 -6.94 6.53
N ARG A 46 17.70 -7.70 7.57
CA ARG A 46 16.89 -8.93 7.53
C ARG A 46 15.52 -8.71 8.17
N PRO A 47 14.53 -9.58 7.95
CA PRO A 47 13.26 -9.51 8.69
C PRO A 47 13.45 -9.52 10.21
N SER A 48 14.45 -10.25 10.73
CA SER A 48 14.82 -10.31 12.14
C SER A 48 15.32 -8.98 12.73
N ASP A 49 15.64 -8.01 11.89
CA ASP A 49 16.07 -6.69 12.34
C ASP A 49 14.88 -5.75 12.60
N ILE A 50 13.68 -6.13 12.18
CA ILE A 50 12.46 -5.39 12.45
C ILE A 50 11.99 -5.66 13.88
N GLU A 51 11.85 -4.59 14.68
CA GLU A 51 11.28 -4.59 16.01
C GLU A 51 10.07 -3.66 16.06
N PHE A 52 8.93 -4.16 16.51
CA PHE A 52 7.77 -3.30 16.69
C PHE A 52 7.97 -2.43 17.94
N SER A 53 7.80 -1.12 17.78
CA SER A 53 8.08 -0.13 18.83
C SER A 53 6.82 0.53 19.38
N ALA A 54 5.76 0.66 18.57
CA ALA A 54 4.47 1.20 18.96
C ALA A 54 3.37 0.69 18.00
N ALA A 55 2.14 0.72 18.47
CA ALA A 55 0.97 0.44 17.64
C ALA A 55 -0.20 1.35 18.02
N PHE A 56 -0.98 1.76 17.03
CA PHE A 56 -2.12 2.66 17.21
C PHE A 56 -3.37 2.06 16.55
N ASP A 57 -4.46 2.03 17.28
CA ASP A 57 -5.76 1.59 16.79
C ASP A 57 -6.89 2.37 17.49
N VAL A 58 -8.11 2.22 17.03
CA VAL A 58 -9.32 2.82 17.64
C VAL A 58 -10.26 1.77 18.22
N HIS A 59 -10.02 0.48 17.96
CA HIS A 59 -10.89 -0.62 18.32
C HIS A 59 -10.82 -0.93 19.83
N ALA A 60 -12.00 -0.98 20.50
CA ALA A 60 -12.11 -1.14 21.96
C ALA A 60 -11.46 -2.41 22.49
N LYS A 61 -11.50 -3.52 21.74
CA LYS A 61 -10.90 -4.79 22.16
C LYS A 61 -9.39 -4.90 21.90
N LYS A 62 -8.81 -3.97 21.12
CA LYS A 62 -7.38 -3.96 20.77
C LYS A 62 -6.59 -2.96 21.59
N VAL A 63 -7.16 -1.77 21.82
CA VAL A 63 -6.52 -0.71 22.60
C VAL A 63 -6.22 -1.20 24.04
N GLY A 64 -4.98 -1.00 24.47
CA GLY A 64 -4.48 -1.44 25.77
C GLY A 64 -3.95 -2.88 25.83
N ARG A 65 -4.19 -3.71 24.80
CA ARG A 65 -3.58 -5.04 24.70
C ARG A 65 -2.19 -4.99 24.11
N ASP A 66 -1.44 -6.07 24.33
CA ASP A 66 -0.18 -6.30 23.61
C ASP A 66 -0.46 -6.49 22.11
N LEU A 67 0.41 -5.96 21.26
CA LEU A 67 0.28 -6.08 19.80
C LEU A 67 0.18 -7.55 19.36
N ALA A 68 0.93 -8.46 20.00
CA ALA A 68 0.90 -9.89 19.71
C ALA A 68 -0.47 -10.55 19.98
N GLU A 69 -1.28 -9.97 20.85
CA GLU A 69 -2.65 -10.42 21.12
C GLU A 69 -3.64 -9.69 20.18
N ALA A 70 -3.47 -8.39 20.03
CA ALA A 70 -4.37 -7.53 19.27
C ALA A 70 -4.46 -7.89 17.77
N ILE A 71 -3.39 -8.42 17.19
CA ILE A 71 -3.37 -8.86 15.78
C ILE A 71 -4.31 -10.03 15.49
N TYR A 72 -4.71 -10.81 16.49
CA TYR A 72 -5.64 -11.93 16.35
C TYR A 72 -7.06 -11.59 16.82
N GLU A 73 -7.29 -10.40 17.37
CA GLU A 73 -8.60 -9.99 17.84
C GLU A 73 -9.53 -9.66 16.68
N ALA A 74 -10.76 -10.15 16.75
CA ALA A 74 -11.79 -9.81 15.78
C ALA A 74 -11.98 -8.26 15.65
N PRO A 75 -12.28 -7.76 14.45
CA PRO A 75 -12.72 -8.44 13.24
C PRO A 75 -11.60 -8.95 12.33
N ASN A 76 -10.35 -9.05 12.81
CA ASN A 76 -9.29 -9.66 12.01
C ASN A 76 -9.64 -11.13 11.72
N ASN A 77 -9.56 -11.50 10.46
CA ASN A 77 -9.92 -12.82 9.95
C ASN A 77 -8.90 -13.37 8.93
N THR A 78 -7.68 -12.80 8.93
CA THR A 78 -6.58 -13.34 8.12
C THR A 78 -6.10 -14.68 8.69
N ILE A 79 -5.48 -15.48 7.83
CA ILE A 79 -4.92 -16.77 8.22
C ILE A 79 -3.84 -16.61 9.31
N ARG A 80 -3.89 -17.48 10.32
CA ARG A 80 -2.84 -17.56 11.33
C ARG A 80 -1.79 -18.56 10.87
N PHE A 81 -0.60 -18.09 10.57
CA PHE A 81 0.53 -18.90 10.11
C PHE A 81 1.74 -18.84 11.04
N ALA A 82 1.68 -18.04 12.11
CA ALA A 82 2.67 -18.00 13.16
C ALA A 82 2.03 -17.70 14.52
N ASP A 83 2.61 -18.19 15.59
CA ASP A 83 2.26 -17.87 16.97
C ASP A 83 3.26 -16.83 17.49
N VAL A 84 2.84 -15.57 17.50
CA VAL A 84 3.70 -14.45 17.91
C VAL A 84 3.77 -14.39 19.44
N PRO A 85 4.96 -14.48 20.06
CA PRO A 85 5.10 -14.32 21.49
C PRO A 85 4.80 -12.88 21.92
N LYS A 86 4.55 -12.67 23.21
CA LYS A 86 4.31 -11.34 23.76
C LYS A 86 5.46 -10.39 23.40
N LEU A 87 5.11 -9.25 22.80
CA LEU A 87 6.06 -8.27 22.30
C LEU A 87 6.38 -7.16 23.32
N GLY A 88 5.52 -6.96 24.31
CA GLY A 88 5.64 -5.83 25.24
C GLY A 88 5.25 -4.48 24.60
N VAL A 89 4.55 -4.51 23.48
CA VAL A 89 4.13 -3.34 22.71
C VAL A 89 2.63 -3.10 22.89
N PRO A 90 2.20 -2.16 23.72
CA PRO A 90 0.79 -1.88 23.91
C PRO A 90 0.21 -1.19 22.67
N VAL A 91 -1.03 -1.53 22.32
CA VAL A 91 -1.79 -0.82 21.31
C VAL A 91 -2.35 0.46 21.92
N HIS A 92 -1.90 1.60 21.44
CA HIS A 92 -2.33 2.91 21.89
C HIS A 92 -3.61 3.38 21.19
N ARG A 93 -4.46 4.14 21.89
CA ARG A 93 -5.63 4.73 21.26
C ARG A 93 -5.24 5.90 20.34
N GLY A 94 -5.44 5.71 19.03
CA GLY A 94 -5.31 6.76 18.02
C GLY A 94 -6.58 7.62 17.87
N PRO A 95 -6.50 8.75 17.16
CA PRO A 95 -7.70 9.52 16.79
C PRO A 95 -8.50 8.80 15.71
N THR A 96 -9.81 8.99 15.71
CA THR A 96 -10.70 8.32 14.75
C THR A 96 -10.79 9.10 13.43
N HIS A 97 -10.90 10.45 13.50
CA HIS A 97 -11.15 11.30 12.33
C HIS A 97 -12.24 10.70 11.40
N ASP A 98 -11.89 10.51 10.12
CA ASP A 98 -12.71 9.86 9.09
C ASP A 98 -12.34 8.38 8.88
N GLY A 99 -11.60 7.76 9.83
CA GLY A 99 -11.13 6.38 9.71
C GLY A 99 -12.23 5.33 9.71
N ILE A 100 -13.37 5.61 10.35
CA ILE A 100 -14.49 4.68 10.46
C ILE A 100 -15.64 5.14 9.58
N GLY A 101 -15.89 4.40 8.50
CA GLY A 101 -17.02 4.59 7.60
C GLY A 101 -18.32 3.97 8.14
N ALA A 102 -19.42 4.17 7.39
CA ALA A 102 -20.74 3.74 7.80
C ALA A 102 -20.84 2.25 8.10
N TYR A 103 -20.25 1.41 7.27
CA TYR A 103 -20.29 -0.05 7.42
C TYR A 103 -19.34 -0.59 8.50
N LEU A 104 -18.29 0.14 8.86
CA LEU A 104 -17.35 -0.28 9.89
C LEU A 104 -17.86 -0.02 11.32
N LYS A 105 -18.81 0.89 11.50
CA LYS A 105 -19.33 1.26 12.84
C LYS A 105 -19.88 0.06 13.63
N ASP A 106 -20.47 -0.90 12.92
CA ASP A 106 -21.12 -2.07 13.53
C ASP A 106 -20.11 -3.16 13.93
N VAL A 107 -18.94 -3.17 13.31
CA VAL A 107 -17.90 -4.22 13.53
C VAL A 107 -16.65 -3.71 14.23
N VAL A 108 -16.48 -2.39 14.34
CA VAL A 108 -15.35 -1.74 15.00
C VAL A 108 -15.85 -0.84 16.16
N PRO A 109 -16.17 -1.40 17.32
CA PRO A 109 -16.53 -0.60 18.49
C PRO A 109 -15.34 0.26 18.92
N LEU A 110 -15.58 1.56 19.11
CA LEU A 110 -14.52 2.51 19.44
C LEU A 110 -14.11 2.39 20.92
N ALA A 111 -12.81 2.41 21.17
CA ALA A 111 -12.27 2.45 22.51
C ALA A 111 -12.65 3.78 23.20
N PRO A 112 -12.99 3.74 24.52
CA PRO A 112 -13.29 4.95 25.27
C PRO A 112 -12.04 5.83 25.47
N GLY A 113 -12.26 7.05 25.93
CA GLY A 113 -11.19 7.97 26.27
C GLY A 113 -10.66 8.80 25.08
N LYS A 114 -9.64 9.61 25.36
CA LYS A 114 -9.02 10.50 24.38
C LYS A 114 -7.90 9.78 23.63
N ALA A 115 -7.66 10.20 22.38
CA ALA A 115 -6.49 9.78 21.63
C ALA A 115 -5.20 10.20 22.37
N GLN A 116 -4.20 9.33 22.33
CA GLN A 116 -2.89 9.61 22.92
C GLN A 116 -2.04 10.48 21.99
N ASN A 117 -0.98 11.07 22.54
CA ASN A 117 -0.06 11.90 21.75
C ASN A 117 0.87 11.01 20.93
N VAL A 118 0.52 10.82 19.66
CA VAL A 118 1.23 9.95 18.74
C VAL A 118 2.67 10.38 18.53
N ALA A 119 2.94 11.67 18.23
CA ALA A 119 4.30 12.14 18.00
C ALA A 119 5.19 11.96 19.24
N LYS A 120 4.66 12.17 20.45
CA LYS A 120 5.39 11.92 21.70
C LYS A 120 5.76 10.45 21.85
N ILE A 121 4.78 9.53 21.63
CA ILE A 121 5.01 8.08 21.75
C ILE A 121 6.07 7.64 20.74
N LEU A 122 5.97 8.05 19.47
CA LEU A 122 6.95 7.72 18.44
C LEU A 122 8.38 8.16 18.83
N LYS A 123 8.53 9.35 19.42
CA LYS A 123 9.82 9.84 19.91
C LYS A 123 10.35 9.02 21.09
N GLU A 124 9.50 8.76 22.09
CA GLU A 124 9.86 8.00 23.29
C GLU A 124 10.25 6.55 22.97
N THR A 125 9.56 5.94 22.01
CA THR A 125 9.87 4.59 21.52
C THR A 125 10.98 4.56 20.48
N LYS A 126 11.58 5.71 20.13
CA LYS A 126 12.64 5.84 19.13
C LYS A 126 12.30 5.15 17.81
N THR A 127 11.07 5.34 17.34
CA THR A 127 10.57 4.74 16.11
C THR A 127 11.35 5.27 14.90
N ASP A 128 11.83 4.38 14.04
CA ASP A 128 12.49 4.74 12.77
C ASP A 128 11.45 4.90 11.65
N VAL A 129 10.52 3.94 11.53
CA VAL A 129 9.58 3.85 10.41
C VAL A 129 8.16 3.67 10.92
N VAL A 130 7.22 4.42 10.39
CA VAL A 130 5.78 4.25 10.65
C VAL A 130 5.10 3.65 9.43
N VAL A 131 4.38 2.55 9.61
CA VAL A 131 3.58 1.88 8.58
C VAL A 131 2.11 2.22 8.79
N SER A 132 1.44 2.74 7.77
CA SER A 132 0.01 3.10 7.81
C SER A 132 -0.85 2.05 7.10
N TYR A 133 -1.80 1.47 7.84
CA TYR A 133 -2.81 0.52 7.40
C TYR A 133 -4.23 1.00 7.71
N LEU A 134 -4.45 2.31 7.66
CA LEU A 134 -5.77 2.90 7.87
C LEU A 134 -6.78 2.39 6.83
N PRO A 135 -8.08 2.37 7.15
CA PRO A 135 -9.12 2.00 6.20
C PRO A 135 -9.15 2.91 4.97
N VAL A 136 -9.54 2.36 3.82
CA VAL A 136 -9.73 3.14 2.58
C VAL A 136 -10.68 4.32 2.82
N GLY A 137 -10.35 5.48 2.26
CA GLY A 137 -11.11 6.73 2.41
C GLY A 137 -10.82 7.49 3.70
N SER A 138 -9.78 7.11 4.47
CA SER A 138 -9.33 7.81 5.68
C SER A 138 -8.40 8.98 5.34
N GLU A 139 -8.87 9.92 4.53
CA GLU A 139 -8.06 11.05 4.02
C GLU A 139 -7.53 11.93 5.15
N LYS A 140 -8.42 12.38 6.04
CA LYS A 140 -8.06 13.27 7.17
C LYS A 140 -7.18 12.54 8.18
N ALA A 141 -7.50 11.29 8.49
CA ALA A 141 -6.70 10.49 9.42
C ALA A 141 -5.28 10.28 8.87
N THR A 142 -5.13 9.90 7.59
CA THR A 142 -3.82 9.65 6.99
C THR A 142 -2.96 10.92 6.95
N GLN A 143 -3.53 12.06 6.57
CA GLN A 143 -2.82 13.33 6.57
C GLN A 143 -2.42 13.75 7.99
N TRP A 144 -3.29 13.52 8.97
CA TRP A 144 -2.98 13.82 10.37
C TRP A 144 -1.84 12.94 10.88
N TYR A 145 -1.85 11.62 10.60
CA TYR A 145 -0.74 10.73 10.98
C TYR A 145 0.55 11.10 10.26
N ALA A 146 0.52 11.43 8.97
CA ALA A 146 1.69 11.91 8.23
C ALA A 146 2.31 13.15 8.91
N GLN A 147 1.48 14.07 9.43
CA GLN A 147 1.95 15.21 10.23
C GLN A 147 2.64 14.76 11.53
N GLN A 148 2.06 13.79 12.26
CA GLN A 148 2.66 13.28 13.50
C GLN A 148 3.99 12.56 13.23
N VAL A 149 4.10 11.85 12.11
CA VAL A 149 5.34 11.19 11.66
C VAL A 149 6.43 12.22 11.40
N LEU A 150 6.11 13.30 10.67
CA LEU A 150 7.05 14.43 10.46
C LEU A 150 7.49 15.08 11.77
N GLU A 151 6.57 15.30 12.70
CA GLU A 151 6.87 15.88 14.01
C GLU A 151 7.76 14.95 14.85
N ALA A 152 7.57 13.65 14.73
CA ALA A 152 8.36 12.66 15.44
C ALA A 152 9.77 12.47 14.86
N GLY A 153 9.97 12.78 13.58
CA GLY A 153 11.23 12.57 12.88
C GLY A 153 11.37 11.13 12.36
N CYS A 154 10.27 10.49 11.95
CA CYS A 154 10.26 9.12 11.43
C CYS A 154 10.12 9.08 9.91
N ALA A 155 10.56 7.99 9.29
CA ALA A 155 10.17 7.63 7.94
C ALA A 155 8.71 7.17 7.88
N PHE A 156 8.08 7.26 6.70
CA PHE A 156 6.68 6.88 6.52
C PHE A 156 6.50 5.90 5.36
N VAL A 157 5.86 4.76 5.62
CA VAL A 157 5.41 3.81 4.59
C VAL A 157 3.89 3.87 4.53
N ASN A 158 3.36 4.52 3.48
CA ASN A 158 1.93 4.72 3.30
C ASN A 158 1.33 3.62 2.45
N CYS A 159 0.75 2.61 3.11
CA CYS A 159 0.16 1.44 2.45
C CYS A 159 -1.27 1.66 1.95
N VAL A 160 -1.88 2.83 2.21
CA VAL A 160 -3.29 3.11 1.88
C VAL A 160 -3.41 4.03 0.66
N PRO A 161 -4.54 3.97 -0.08
CA PRO A 161 -4.74 4.78 -1.29
C PRO A 161 -5.14 6.24 -0.95
N VAL A 162 -4.42 6.87 -0.03
CA VAL A 162 -4.47 8.31 0.25
C VAL A 162 -3.17 8.90 -0.21
N PHE A 163 -3.23 9.88 -1.10
CA PHE A 163 -2.05 10.42 -1.76
C PHE A 163 -1.25 11.33 -0.83
N ILE A 164 -0.11 10.84 -0.36
CA ILE A 164 0.88 11.57 0.43
C ILE A 164 2.21 11.63 -0.35
N ALA A 165 2.87 10.49 -0.61
CA ALA A 165 4.14 10.45 -1.32
C ALA A 165 4.05 11.01 -2.75
N SER A 166 2.90 10.81 -3.41
CA SER A 166 2.64 11.29 -4.77
C SER A 166 2.19 12.76 -4.86
N ARG A 167 2.05 13.47 -3.73
CA ARG A 167 1.70 14.89 -3.69
C ARG A 167 2.92 15.77 -3.45
N PRO A 168 3.20 16.76 -4.32
CA PRO A 168 4.38 17.63 -4.20
C PRO A 168 4.49 18.39 -2.88
N GLU A 169 3.36 18.77 -2.28
CA GLU A 169 3.32 19.46 -0.99
C GLU A 169 3.82 18.61 0.17
N TRP A 170 3.48 17.33 0.20
CA TRP A 170 3.94 16.39 1.22
C TRP A 170 5.37 15.93 0.94
N GLU A 171 5.69 15.62 -0.31
CA GLU A 171 7.05 15.28 -0.74
C GLU A 171 8.05 16.34 -0.23
N ARG A 172 7.76 17.63 -0.49
CA ARG A 172 8.60 18.75 -0.04
C ARG A 172 8.77 18.76 1.47
N ARG A 173 7.69 18.59 2.23
CA ARG A 173 7.74 18.61 3.71
C ARG A 173 8.59 17.49 4.28
N PHE A 174 8.54 16.28 3.68
CA PHE A 174 9.42 15.18 4.05
C PHE A 174 10.86 15.45 3.63
N ALA A 175 11.10 15.99 2.45
CA ALA A 175 12.43 16.36 1.97
C ALA A 175 13.09 17.45 2.84
N GLU A 176 12.37 18.51 3.19
CA GLU A 176 12.87 19.59 4.08
C GLU A 176 13.28 19.09 5.47
N ARG A 177 12.71 17.97 5.91
CA ARG A 177 13.05 17.33 7.18
C ARG A 177 14.10 16.22 7.04
N GLY A 178 14.56 15.91 5.83
CA GLY A 178 15.46 14.80 5.55
C GLY A 178 14.83 13.41 5.87
N LEU A 179 13.50 13.32 5.85
CA LEU A 179 12.78 12.09 6.18
C LEU A 179 12.24 11.42 4.92
N PRO A 180 12.45 10.10 4.74
CA PRO A 180 11.91 9.38 3.59
C PRO A 180 10.44 9.06 3.73
N ILE A 181 9.73 9.07 2.59
CA ILE A 181 8.39 8.53 2.44
C ILE A 181 8.34 7.54 1.28
N ILE A 182 7.76 6.37 1.50
CA ILE A 182 7.44 5.37 0.49
C ILE A 182 5.92 5.23 0.41
N GLY A 183 5.32 5.48 -0.73
CA GLY A 183 3.85 5.50 -0.93
C GLY A 183 3.51 5.69 -2.41
N ASP A 184 2.25 5.59 -2.76
CA ASP A 184 1.04 5.34 -1.95
C ASP A 184 0.32 4.07 -2.47
N ASP A 185 -0.48 3.43 -1.62
CA ASP A 185 -1.27 2.23 -1.94
C ASP A 185 -0.42 0.99 -2.26
N ILE A 186 -0.13 0.18 -1.25
CA ILE A 186 0.76 -0.99 -1.34
C ILE A 186 0.28 -1.99 -2.41
N LYS A 187 1.20 -2.52 -3.21
CA LYS A 187 0.99 -3.67 -4.08
C LYS A 187 1.03 -4.97 -3.27
N SER A 188 0.40 -6.00 -3.79
CA SER A 188 0.61 -7.38 -3.33
C SER A 188 1.75 -8.02 -4.12
N GLN A 189 2.29 -9.15 -3.67
CA GLN A 189 3.28 -9.93 -4.41
C GLN A 189 2.75 -10.39 -5.78
N VAL A 190 1.74 -11.24 -5.74
CA VAL A 190 0.97 -11.67 -6.91
C VAL A 190 -0.49 -11.37 -6.62
N GLY A 191 -0.94 -10.20 -7.04
CA GLY A 191 -2.32 -9.75 -6.84
C GLY A 191 -2.95 -9.27 -8.13
N ALA A 192 -4.24 -8.97 -8.06
CA ALA A 192 -5.04 -8.56 -9.21
C ALA A 192 -4.39 -7.42 -10.03
N THR A 193 -3.83 -6.42 -9.35
CA THR A 193 -3.19 -5.29 -10.04
C THR A 193 -1.92 -5.72 -10.78
N ILE A 194 -1.06 -6.53 -10.15
CA ILE A 194 0.18 -7.02 -10.79
C ILE A 194 -0.14 -7.88 -12.00
N VAL A 195 -1.04 -8.86 -11.85
CA VAL A 195 -1.43 -9.75 -12.96
C VAL A 195 -2.02 -8.94 -14.12
N HIS A 196 -2.90 -7.99 -13.84
CA HIS A 196 -3.50 -7.14 -14.87
C HIS A 196 -2.47 -6.24 -15.57
N ARG A 197 -1.52 -5.66 -14.82
CA ARG A 197 -0.41 -4.85 -15.38
C ARG A 197 0.47 -5.67 -16.30
N ILE A 198 0.92 -6.86 -15.87
CA ILE A 198 1.78 -7.75 -16.65
C ILE A 198 1.08 -8.19 -17.94
N LEU A 199 -0.19 -8.57 -17.88
CA LEU A 199 -0.96 -8.93 -19.05
C LEU A 199 -1.16 -7.75 -20.01
N THR A 200 -1.41 -6.54 -19.46
CA THR A 200 -1.51 -5.32 -20.28
C THR A 200 -0.20 -5.02 -20.99
N ASP A 201 0.93 -5.15 -20.30
CA ASP A 201 2.26 -4.97 -20.90
C ASP A 201 2.58 -6.07 -21.93
N LEU A 202 2.16 -7.31 -21.65
CA LEU A 202 2.27 -8.43 -22.62
C LEU A 202 1.53 -8.11 -23.92
N PHE A 203 0.27 -7.63 -23.84
CA PHE A 203 -0.48 -7.21 -25.02
C PHE A 203 0.30 -6.15 -25.80
N ARG A 204 0.79 -5.10 -25.13
CA ARG A 204 1.60 -4.04 -25.73
C ARG A 204 2.86 -4.59 -26.40
N LYS A 205 3.66 -5.40 -25.67
CA LYS A 205 4.93 -5.97 -26.17
C LYS A 205 4.73 -6.95 -27.34
N ARG A 206 3.54 -7.57 -27.45
CA ARG A 206 3.21 -8.49 -28.53
C ARG A 206 2.43 -7.82 -29.69
N GLY A 207 2.26 -6.48 -29.65
CA GLY A 207 1.57 -5.74 -30.71
C GLY A 207 0.05 -6.00 -30.74
N VAL A 208 -0.54 -6.45 -29.65
CA VAL A 208 -1.99 -6.57 -29.49
C VAL A 208 -2.54 -5.24 -28.99
N ARG A 209 -3.52 -4.69 -29.70
CA ARG A 209 -4.24 -3.50 -29.22
C ARG A 209 -5.23 -3.94 -28.15
N LEU A 210 -5.13 -3.44 -26.93
CA LEU A 210 -6.13 -3.63 -25.89
C LEU A 210 -7.30 -2.69 -26.16
N ASP A 211 -8.47 -3.21 -26.41
CA ASP A 211 -9.67 -2.46 -26.75
C ASP A 211 -10.53 -2.19 -25.52
N ARG A 212 -10.75 -3.21 -24.66
CA ARG A 212 -11.53 -3.12 -23.43
C ARG A 212 -10.99 -4.03 -22.35
N THR A 213 -11.15 -3.61 -21.10
CA THR A 213 -10.79 -4.47 -19.96
C THR A 213 -11.59 -4.15 -18.72
N TYR A 214 -11.85 -5.19 -17.91
CA TYR A 214 -12.32 -5.01 -16.55
C TYR A 214 -11.55 -5.87 -15.55
N GLN A 215 -11.54 -5.44 -14.30
CA GLN A 215 -11.09 -6.17 -13.14
C GLN A 215 -12.15 -6.04 -12.05
N LEU A 216 -12.80 -7.13 -11.69
CA LEU A 216 -13.76 -7.22 -10.60
C LEU A 216 -13.08 -7.87 -9.41
N ASN A 217 -13.26 -7.31 -8.21
CA ASN A 217 -12.65 -7.84 -7.00
C ASN A 217 -13.70 -7.97 -5.91
N PHE A 218 -13.72 -9.09 -5.20
CA PHE A 218 -14.51 -9.27 -3.99
C PHE A 218 -13.73 -10.08 -2.97
N GLY A 219 -14.09 -9.92 -1.70
CA GLY A 219 -13.43 -10.57 -0.57
C GLY A 219 -14.25 -10.48 0.69
N GLY A 220 -13.79 -11.08 1.79
CA GLY A 220 -14.56 -11.19 3.03
C GLY A 220 -14.01 -10.38 4.20
N ASN A 221 -12.92 -9.63 4.01
CA ASN A 221 -12.32 -8.85 5.09
C ASN A 221 -12.99 -7.47 5.27
N THR A 222 -12.62 -6.78 6.33
CA THR A 222 -13.18 -5.46 6.68
C THR A 222 -12.85 -4.36 5.68
N ASP A 223 -11.79 -4.49 4.85
CA ASP A 223 -11.53 -3.53 3.76
C ASP A 223 -12.61 -3.63 2.68
N PHE A 224 -13.03 -4.86 2.30
CA PHE A 224 -14.13 -5.05 1.36
C PHE A 224 -15.46 -4.58 1.92
N LEU A 225 -15.74 -4.82 3.22
CA LEU A 225 -16.92 -4.27 3.89
C LEU A 225 -16.92 -2.73 3.85
N ASN A 226 -15.80 -2.09 4.19
CA ASN A 226 -15.65 -0.63 4.14
C ASN A 226 -15.84 -0.07 2.72
N MET A 227 -15.44 -0.83 1.70
CA MET A 227 -15.57 -0.41 0.31
C MET A 227 -16.98 -0.49 -0.26
N LEU A 228 -17.96 -1.03 0.46
CA LEU A 228 -19.38 -0.89 0.10
C LEU A 228 -19.84 0.57 0.18
N GLU A 229 -19.17 1.41 0.99
CA GLU A 229 -19.36 2.86 1.01
C GLU A 229 -18.64 3.50 -0.18
N ARG A 230 -19.36 3.62 -1.29
CA ARG A 230 -18.79 4.01 -2.60
C ARG A 230 -18.10 5.38 -2.60
N GLU A 231 -18.54 6.29 -1.77
CA GLU A 231 -17.94 7.64 -1.62
C GLU A 231 -16.50 7.58 -1.13
N ARG A 232 -16.14 6.57 -0.35
CA ARG A 232 -14.78 6.36 0.16
C ARG A 232 -13.80 5.80 -0.88
N LEU A 233 -14.27 5.45 -2.08
CA LEU A 233 -13.48 4.75 -3.09
C LEU A 233 -12.79 5.66 -4.11
N LEU A 234 -12.99 6.97 -4.07
CA LEU A 234 -12.52 7.87 -5.13
C LEU A 234 -11.01 7.74 -5.36
N SER A 235 -10.20 7.86 -4.32
CA SER A 235 -8.73 7.72 -4.40
C SER A 235 -8.33 6.31 -4.85
N LYS A 236 -8.97 5.27 -4.30
CA LYS A 236 -8.67 3.87 -4.64
C LYS A 236 -8.98 3.54 -6.09
N LYS A 237 -10.08 4.08 -6.65
CA LYS A 237 -10.44 3.90 -8.06
C LYS A 237 -9.41 4.55 -8.97
N ILE A 238 -8.99 5.76 -8.65
CA ILE A 238 -7.94 6.48 -9.40
C ILE A 238 -6.65 5.67 -9.36
N SER A 239 -6.18 5.28 -8.17
CA SER A 239 -4.96 4.51 -7.97
C SER A 239 -4.93 3.23 -8.81
N LYS A 240 -5.97 2.39 -8.71
CA LYS A 240 -6.02 1.11 -9.43
C LYS A 240 -6.11 1.28 -10.95
N THR A 241 -6.94 2.23 -11.43
CA THR A 241 -7.09 2.48 -12.87
C THR A 241 -5.77 2.97 -13.47
N GLN A 242 -5.12 3.93 -12.82
CA GLN A 242 -3.82 4.44 -13.27
C GLN A 242 -2.74 3.36 -13.25
N ALA A 243 -2.72 2.49 -12.25
CA ALA A 243 -1.76 1.39 -12.18
C ALA A 243 -1.82 0.48 -13.42
N VAL A 244 -3.02 0.17 -13.94
CA VAL A 244 -3.21 -0.65 -15.14
C VAL A 244 -2.97 0.13 -16.41
N THR A 245 -3.60 1.30 -16.56
CA THR A 245 -3.54 2.08 -17.82
C THR A 245 -2.16 2.68 -18.08
N SER A 246 -1.33 2.85 -17.04
CA SER A 246 0.06 3.31 -17.19
C SER A 246 0.95 2.35 -18.00
N GLN A 247 0.53 1.10 -18.17
CA GLN A 247 1.26 0.12 -18.99
C GLN A 247 0.92 0.20 -20.48
N LEU A 248 -0.07 1.00 -20.88
CA LEU A 248 -0.49 1.15 -22.26
C LEU A 248 0.30 2.24 -22.97
N GLY A 249 0.60 2.03 -24.25
CA GLY A 249 1.20 3.02 -25.12
C GLY A 249 0.18 4.02 -25.72
N HIS A 250 -1.12 3.86 -25.42
CA HIS A 250 -2.20 4.72 -25.94
C HIS A 250 -3.28 4.93 -24.87
N PRO A 251 -3.99 6.06 -24.89
CA PRO A 251 -5.08 6.32 -23.97
C PRO A 251 -6.30 5.44 -24.27
N MET A 252 -6.97 4.95 -23.23
CA MET A 252 -8.26 4.26 -23.35
C MET A 252 -9.40 5.19 -22.93
N ARG A 253 -10.58 4.99 -23.52
CA ARG A 253 -11.79 5.68 -23.08
C ARG A 253 -12.18 5.19 -21.68
N ALA A 254 -12.70 6.07 -20.85
CA ALA A 254 -13.12 5.72 -19.48
C ALA A 254 -14.23 4.63 -19.44
N SER A 255 -15.02 4.52 -20.51
CA SER A 255 -16.04 3.47 -20.68
C SER A 255 -15.47 2.08 -20.96
N ASP A 256 -14.23 2.01 -21.45
CA ASP A 256 -13.60 0.77 -21.89
C ASP A 256 -12.70 0.15 -20.81
N VAL A 257 -12.57 0.82 -19.66
CA VAL A 257 -11.77 0.36 -18.51
C VAL A 257 -12.60 0.40 -17.24
N HIS A 258 -12.74 -0.76 -16.59
CA HIS A 258 -13.35 -0.83 -15.27
C HIS A 258 -12.43 -1.59 -14.30
N VAL A 259 -11.90 -0.91 -13.28
CA VAL A 259 -11.09 -1.54 -12.23
C VAL A 259 -11.62 -1.11 -10.88
N GLY A 260 -12.07 -2.06 -10.08
CA GLY A 260 -12.59 -1.68 -8.78
C GLY A 260 -12.91 -2.85 -7.86
N PRO A 261 -13.18 -2.54 -6.58
CA PRO A 261 -13.89 -3.46 -5.72
C PRO A 261 -15.30 -3.65 -6.25
N SER A 262 -15.83 -4.86 -6.13
CA SER A 262 -17.18 -5.20 -6.60
C SER A 262 -18.10 -5.47 -5.44
N ASP A 263 -17.73 -6.35 -4.47
CA ASP A 263 -18.62 -6.79 -3.41
C ASP A 263 -17.88 -7.32 -2.17
N HIS A 264 -18.64 -7.54 -1.08
CA HIS A 264 -18.20 -8.15 0.16
C HIS A 264 -18.93 -9.47 0.40
N VAL A 265 -18.18 -10.54 0.61
CA VAL A 265 -18.68 -11.89 0.85
C VAL A 265 -18.08 -12.40 2.17
N PRO A 266 -18.78 -12.28 3.32
CA PRO A 266 -18.22 -12.48 4.66
C PRO A 266 -17.50 -13.81 4.88
N TRP A 267 -18.02 -14.92 4.35
CA TRP A 267 -17.43 -16.27 4.54
C TRP A 267 -16.12 -16.51 3.77
N LEU A 268 -15.69 -15.56 2.94
CA LEU A 268 -14.37 -15.62 2.32
C LEU A 268 -13.25 -15.26 3.30
N ASP A 269 -13.57 -14.69 4.46
CA ASP A 269 -12.58 -14.17 5.40
C ASP A 269 -11.61 -13.21 4.73
N ASP A 270 -10.30 -13.35 4.92
CA ASP A 270 -9.29 -12.49 4.28
C ASP A 270 -8.90 -12.97 2.86
N ARG A 271 -9.66 -13.90 2.28
CA ARG A 271 -9.48 -14.30 0.88
C ARG A 271 -10.08 -13.27 -0.05
N LYS A 272 -9.39 -13.07 -1.15
CA LYS A 272 -9.77 -12.15 -2.22
C LYS A 272 -9.76 -12.86 -3.55
N TRP A 273 -10.86 -12.70 -4.26
CA TRP A 273 -11.00 -13.15 -5.62
C TRP A 273 -10.95 -11.98 -6.57
N CYS A 274 -10.34 -12.18 -7.75
CA CYS A 274 -10.48 -11.26 -8.85
C CYS A 274 -10.79 -11.99 -10.16
N TYR A 275 -11.58 -11.32 -10.99
CA TYR A 275 -11.83 -11.68 -12.37
C TYR A 275 -11.31 -10.56 -13.25
N ILE A 276 -10.40 -10.91 -14.17
CA ILE A 276 -9.86 -9.99 -15.15
C ILE A 276 -10.32 -10.49 -16.52
N ARG A 277 -10.92 -9.59 -17.30
CA ARG A 277 -11.17 -9.82 -18.73
C ARG A 277 -10.52 -8.75 -19.55
N MET A 278 -9.86 -9.16 -20.62
CA MET A 278 -9.20 -8.30 -21.58
C MET A 278 -9.66 -8.66 -22.97
N GLU A 279 -10.09 -7.67 -23.73
CA GLU A 279 -10.51 -7.83 -25.12
C GLU A 279 -9.58 -6.98 -25.99
N GLY A 280 -9.02 -7.59 -27.00
CA GLY A 280 -8.05 -6.93 -27.87
C GLY A 280 -8.17 -7.36 -29.32
N THR A 281 -7.42 -6.63 -30.14
CA THR A 281 -7.35 -6.85 -31.59
C THR A 281 -5.94 -7.24 -31.99
N THR A 282 -5.83 -8.35 -32.72
CA THR A 282 -4.57 -8.89 -33.26
C THR A 282 -4.44 -8.62 -34.77
N PHE A 283 -3.45 -9.28 -35.39
CA PHE A 283 -3.23 -9.19 -36.85
C PHE A 283 -4.51 -9.50 -37.64
N GLY A 284 -4.74 -8.72 -38.69
CA GLY A 284 -5.93 -8.86 -39.53
C GLY A 284 -7.24 -8.41 -38.88
N ASN A 285 -7.18 -7.62 -37.81
CA ASN A 285 -8.31 -7.22 -36.96
C ASN A 285 -9.06 -8.39 -36.33
N VAL A 286 -8.38 -9.52 -36.13
CA VAL A 286 -8.96 -10.68 -35.47
C VAL A 286 -9.09 -10.40 -33.97
N PRO A 287 -10.26 -10.68 -33.35
CA PRO A 287 -10.45 -10.47 -31.91
C PRO A 287 -9.67 -11.47 -31.09
N LEU A 288 -9.16 -11.02 -29.94
CA LEU A 288 -8.53 -11.82 -28.90
C LEU A 288 -9.21 -11.55 -27.57
N GLN A 289 -9.46 -12.59 -26.80
CA GLN A 289 -10.01 -12.50 -25.45
C GLN A 289 -9.11 -13.25 -24.48
N CYS A 290 -8.88 -12.66 -23.31
CA CYS A 290 -8.14 -13.28 -22.22
C CYS A 290 -8.95 -13.12 -20.93
N GLU A 291 -9.13 -14.21 -20.21
CA GLU A 291 -9.76 -14.22 -18.89
C GLU A 291 -8.84 -14.84 -17.86
N VAL A 292 -8.77 -14.20 -16.70
CA VAL A 292 -8.01 -14.68 -15.55
C VAL A 292 -8.88 -14.64 -14.31
N LYS A 293 -8.88 -15.74 -13.57
CA LYS A 293 -9.44 -15.85 -12.23
C LYS A 293 -8.31 -16.09 -11.26
N LEU A 294 -8.20 -15.27 -10.23
CA LEU A 294 -7.17 -15.37 -9.20
C LEU A 294 -7.82 -15.34 -7.82
N GLU A 295 -7.38 -16.25 -6.94
CA GLU A 295 -7.69 -16.22 -5.51
C GLU A 295 -6.39 -16.11 -4.72
N VAL A 296 -6.39 -15.25 -3.70
CA VAL A 296 -5.25 -15.05 -2.79
C VAL A 296 -5.74 -14.80 -1.36
N TRP A 297 -4.91 -15.10 -0.36
CA TRP A 297 -5.02 -14.50 0.94
C TRP A 297 -4.48 -13.06 0.85
N ASP A 298 -5.37 -12.06 1.01
CA ASP A 298 -5.05 -10.66 0.65
C ASP A 298 -3.95 -10.06 1.52
N SER A 299 -4.05 -10.20 2.83
CA SER A 299 -3.12 -9.56 3.77
C SER A 299 -1.73 -10.20 3.78
N PRO A 300 -1.56 -11.53 3.86
CA PRO A 300 -0.25 -12.16 3.74
C PRO A 300 0.45 -11.86 2.42
N ASN A 301 -0.31 -11.77 1.34
CA ASN A 301 0.20 -11.48 -0.01
C ASN A 301 0.81 -10.07 -0.15
N SER A 302 0.57 -9.17 0.80
CA SER A 302 1.18 -7.84 0.85
C SER A 302 2.25 -7.70 1.94
N ALA A 303 2.26 -8.57 2.94
CA ALA A 303 3.12 -8.43 4.11
C ALA A 303 4.61 -8.46 3.77
N GLY A 304 5.04 -9.36 2.88
CA GLY A 304 6.43 -9.42 2.41
C GLY A 304 6.87 -8.15 1.69
N VAL A 305 5.99 -7.60 0.85
CA VAL A 305 6.23 -6.32 0.16
C VAL A 305 6.42 -5.17 1.16
N VAL A 306 5.67 -5.17 2.27
CA VAL A 306 5.82 -4.15 3.31
C VAL A 306 7.10 -4.35 4.12
N ILE A 307 7.53 -5.59 4.39
CA ILE A 307 8.84 -5.88 5.01
C ILE A 307 9.96 -5.27 4.16
N ASP A 308 9.92 -5.45 2.84
CA ASP A 308 10.89 -4.87 1.92
C ASP A 308 10.82 -3.34 1.89
N ALA A 309 9.62 -2.76 1.85
CA ALA A 309 9.42 -1.31 1.90
C ALA A 309 9.96 -0.68 3.20
N VAL A 310 9.75 -1.33 4.35
CA VAL A 310 10.27 -0.91 5.66
C VAL A 310 11.79 -0.91 5.66
N ARG A 311 12.42 -1.99 5.14
CA ARG A 311 13.88 -2.08 5.02
C ARG A 311 14.45 -1.01 4.08
N CYS A 312 13.79 -0.75 2.95
CA CYS A 312 14.15 0.34 2.05
C CYS A 312 13.98 1.72 2.70
N ALA A 313 12.93 1.94 3.51
CA ALA A 313 12.75 3.19 4.24
C ALA A 313 13.87 3.42 5.26
N LYS A 314 14.28 2.37 5.99
CA LYS A 314 15.43 2.44 6.91
C LYS A 314 16.72 2.73 6.15
N LEU A 315 16.94 2.05 5.03
CA LEU A 315 18.12 2.27 4.19
C LEU A 315 18.18 3.71 3.65
N ALA A 316 17.03 4.29 3.31
CA ALA A 316 16.93 5.70 2.93
C ALA A 316 17.29 6.64 4.08
N LEU A 317 16.80 6.38 5.31
CA LEU A 317 17.20 7.12 6.52
C LEU A 317 18.71 7.08 6.74
N ASP A 318 19.32 5.90 6.67
CA ASP A 318 20.75 5.73 6.91
C ASP A 318 21.63 6.44 5.86
N ARG A 319 21.08 6.61 4.66
CA ARG A 319 21.72 7.33 3.54
C ARG A 319 21.39 8.82 3.50
N GLY A 320 20.57 9.32 4.42
CA GLY A 320 20.14 10.71 4.44
C GLY A 320 19.25 11.12 3.25
N VAL A 321 18.54 10.16 2.65
CA VAL A 321 17.60 10.40 1.54
C VAL A 321 16.27 10.85 2.12
N GLY A 322 15.89 12.12 1.88
CA GLY A 322 14.61 12.70 2.29
C GLY A 322 13.63 12.84 1.12
N GLY A 323 12.33 13.00 1.46
CA GLY A 323 11.26 13.12 0.47
C GLY A 323 10.76 11.77 -0.03
N ALA A 324 10.06 11.78 -1.16
CA ALA A 324 9.52 10.58 -1.76
C ALA A 324 10.64 9.72 -2.39
N VAL A 325 10.87 8.53 -1.84
CA VAL A 325 11.88 7.60 -2.35
C VAL A 325 11.33 6.90 -3.59
N LEU A 326 11.72 7.40 -4.76
CA LEU A 326 11.10 7.04 -6.04
C LEU A 326 11.21 5.55 -6.37
N ALA A 327 12.42 4.97 -6.26
CA ALA A 327 12.69 3.59 -6.65
C ALA A 327 11.84 2.58 -5.87
N PRO A 328 11.87 2.54 -4.52
CA PRO A 328 10.97 1.68 -3.74
C PRO A 328 9.48 1.98 -3.96
N SER A 329 9.09 3.27 -4.04
CA SER A 329 7.69 3.62 -4.27
C SER A 329 7.19 3.09 -5.61
N SER A 330 7.98 3.17 -6.67
CA SER A 330 7.59 2.69 -8.00
C SER A 330 7.36 1.18 -8.04
N TYR A 331 8.17 0.42 -7.34
CA TYR A 331 8.06 -1.03 -7.31
C TYR A 331 6.99 -1.53 -6.34
N PHE A 332 6.96 -1.00 -5.12
CA PHE A 332 6.08 -1.49 -4.06
C PHE A 332 4.68 -0.88 -4.07
N MET A 333 4.46 0.28 -4.68
CA MET A 333 3.22 1.03 -4.55
C MET A 333 2.45 1.16 -5.87
N LYS A 334 1.11 1.22 -5.80
CA LYS A 334 0.22 1.38 -6.97
C LYS A 334 0.17 2.82 -7.49
N SER A 335 0.35 3.79 -6.58
CA SER A 335 0.35 5.21 -6.88
C SER A 335 1.65 5.88 -6.44
N PRO A 336 2.80 5.50 -7.02
CA PRO A 336 4.07 6.16 -6.74
C PRO A 336 4.07 7.59 -7.29
N PRO A 337 5.03 8.43 -6.90
CA PRO A 337 5.22 9.76 -7.51
C PRO A 337 5.39 9.71 -9.03
N GLN A 338 5.98 8.64 -9.54
CA GLN A 338 6.12 8.37 -10.97
C GLN A 338 5.88 6.88 -11.26
N GLN A 339 5.10 6.60 -12.31
CA GLN A 339 4.84 5.23 -12.79
C GLN A 339 5.95 4.78 -13.75
N PHE A 340 6.35 3.52 -13.60
CA PHE A 340 7.26 2.79 -14.49
C PHE A 340 6.64 1.44 -14.88
N THR A 341 7.20 0.76 -15.86
CA THR A 341 6.92 -0.67 -16.04
C THR A 341 7.42 -1.46 -14.84
N ASP A 342 6.88 -2.66 -14.61
CA ASP A 342 7.30 -3.44 -13.44
C ASP A 342 8.78 -3.90 -13.57
N ASP A 343 9.28 -4.11 -14.78
CA ASP A 343 10.70 -4.42 -15.06
C ASP A 343 11.60 -3.21 -14.69
N GLU A 344 11.29 -2.02 -15.22
CA GLU A 344 12.03 -0.80 -14.89
C GLU A 344 12.00 -0.49 -13.39
N ALA A 345 10.84 -0.62 -12.75
CA ALA A 345 10.69 -0.37 -11.33
C ALA A 345 11.52 -1.34 -10.49
N ARG A 346 11.61 -2.62 -10.91
CA ARG A 346 12.45 -3.62 -10.27
C ARG A 346 13.92 -3.27 -10.38
N GLU A 347 14.39 -2.92 -11.57
CA GLU A 347 15.78 -2.50 -11.79
C GLU A 347 16.15 -1.28 -10.94
N LEU A 348 15.25 -0.29 -10.84
CA LEU A 348 15.44 0.90 -10.02
C LEU A 348 15.58 0.56 -8.53
N VAL A 349 14.72 -0.31 -7.99
CA VAL A 349 14.79 -0.66 -6.57
C VAL A 349 16.01 -1.52 -6.27
N GLU A 350 16.41 -2.41 -7.16
CA GLU A 350 17.66 -3.18 -7.02
C GLU A 350 18.91 -2.26 -7.03
N ALA A 351 18.94 -1.27 -7.93
CA ALA A 351 20.00 -0.27 -7.98
C ALA A 351 20.02 0.58 -6.68
N PHE A 352 18.84 0.99 -6.19
CA PHE A 352 18.72 1.66 -4.89
C PHE A 352 19.27 0.80 -3.76
N ILE A 353 18.93 -0.49 -3.70
CA ILE A 353 19.42 -1.42 -2.66
C ILE A 353 20.95 -1.51 -2.69
N ARG A 354 21.56 -1.62 -3.88
CA ARG A 354 23.03 -1.65 -4.04
C ARG A 354 23.72 -0.33 -3.69
N GLY A 355 23.00 0.78 -3.66
CA GLY A 355 23.57 2.11 -3.38
C GLY A 355 24.05 2.87 -4.62
N ASP A 356 23.54 2.52 -5.79
CA ASP A 356 23.85 3.20 -7.04
C ASP A 356 23.26 4.63 -7.00
N ALA A 357 24.11 5.66 -7.10
CA ALA A 357 23.74 7.06 -6.85
C ALA A 357 22.64 7.60 -7.81
N GLU A 358 22.58 7.09 -9.02
CA GLU A 358 21.58 7.51 -10.01
C GLU A 358 20.13 7.08 -9.66
N ALA A 359 19.98 6.01 -8.89
CA ALA A 359 18.66 5.52 -8.48
C ALA A 359 18.00 6.35 -7.36
N ALA A 360 18.75 7.21 -6.71
CA ALA A 360 18.27 8.07 -5.62
C ALA A 360 17.76 9.44 -6.12
N ALA A 361 18.16 9.87 -7.32
CA ALA A 361 17.75 11.16 -7.89
C ALA A 361 16.41 11.03 -8.63
N PRO A 362 15.44 11.94 -8.42
CA PRO A 362 14.25 11.96 -9.25
C PRO A 362 14.67 12.29 -10.71
N PRO A 363 14.28 11.45 -11.69
CA PRO A 363 14.51 11.80 -13.09
C PRO A 363 13.79 13.11 -13.41
N GLU A 364 14.40 13.94 -14.29
CA GLU A 364 13.77 15.19 -14.75
C GLU A 364 12.32 14.94 -15.17
N ARG A 365 11.40 15.71 -14.57
CA ARG A 365 9.96 15.56 -14.82
C ARG A 365 9.66 15.78 -16.30
N LYS A 366 9.43 14.73 -17.06
CA LYS A 366 8.73 14.86 -18.34
C LYS A 366 7.28 15.26 -18.04
N PRO A 367 6.74 16.32 -18.67
CA PRO A 367 5.37 16.75 -18.40
C PRO A 367 4.40 15.60 -18.66
N ARG A 368 3.53 15.31 -17.68
CA ARG A 368 2.45 14.32 -17.84
C ARG A 368 1.51 14.79 -18.93
N ALA A 369 1.25 13.96 -19.94
CA ALA A 369 0.34 14.26 -21.06
C ALA A 369 -1.15 14.38 -20.67
N HIS A 370 -1.51 14.47 -19.38
CA HIS A 370 -2.90 14.50 -18.89
C HIS A 370 -3.09 15.44 -17.70
N GLU A 371 -2.85 16.75 -17.91
CA GLU A 371 -3.50 17.79 -17.12
C GLU A 371 -4.51 18.54 -17.99
N HIS A 372 -5.60 17.89 -18.35
CA HIS A 372 -6.81 18.58 -18.78
C HIS A 372 -7.90 18.35 -17.75
N ALA A 373 -7.98 19.28 -16.78
CA ALA A 373 -9.18 19.48 -15.99
C ALA A 373 -10.38 19.73 -16.94
N PRO A 374 -11.56 19.14 -16.70
CA PRO A 374 -12.73 19.45 -17.50
C PRO A 374 -13.08 20.93 -17.31
N ARG A 375 -12.96 21.73 -18.37
CA ARG A 375 -13.53 23.08 -18.41
C ARG A 375 -15.05 22.96 -18.21
N HIS A 376 -15.53 23.46 -17.09
CA HIS A 376 -16.96 23.73 -16.89
C HIS A 376 -17.44 24.70 -17.97
N THR A 377 -18.04 24.19 -19.03
CA THR A 377 -18.86 25.00 -19.94
C THR A 377 -20.13 25.40 -19.21
N LYS A 378 -20.21 26.67 -18.83
CA LYS A 378 -21.45 27.30 -18.42
C LYS A 378 -22.47 27.12 -19.56
N ARG A 379 -23.50 26.32 -19.32
CA ARG A 379 -24.69 26.35 -20.19
C ARG A 379 -25.32 27.72 -20.04
N SER A 380 -25.27 28.53 -21.10
CA SER A 380 -26.10 29.72 -21.26
C SER A 380 -27.55 29.29 -21.32
N LYS A 381 -28.36 29.86 -20.44
CA LYS A 381 -29.82 29.89 -20.59
C LYS A 381 -30.13 30.76 -21.81
N LEU A 382 -30.81 30.20 -22.77
CA LEU A 382 -31.58 30.96 -23.74
C LEU A 382 -32.95 30.29 -23.88
N ALA A 383 -33.95 31.13 -23.62
CA ALA A 383 -35.39 31.12 -23.81
C ALA A 383 -36.09 29.88 -24.38
#